data_ee563cb990fa0518f4864160f622ce44
#
_entry.id   ee563cb990fa0518f4864160f622ce44
#
_cell.length_a   1.000
_cell.length_b   1.000
_cell.length_c   1.000
_cell.angle_alpha   90.00
_cell.angle_beta   90.00
_cell.angle_gamma   90.00
#
_symmetry.space_group_name_H-M   'P 1'
#
loop_
_entity.id
_entity.type
_entity.pdbx_description
1 polymer ?
#
loop_
_entity_poly.entity_id
_entity_poly.type
_entity_poly.pdbx_seq_one_letter_code
_entity_poly.pdbx_strand_id
1 'polypeptide(L)'
;GYRVGKSAHDAIEVTRKRCWQYPWVVEFDIKGLFDNIDHQLLMKALRKHCSTEWLLLYVERWLKVSIVMTGGEVQKREKGTPQGGVISPLLANLFLHYVFDKWAERELPGISFCRYADDGLLHCESLPQAEKILSMLDHRFKEVGLEIHPDKSHIVYCKHAKRQVKFNKTSFTFLGFDFRPRESKNSKGERYLNFSAGASDVAIKDMKAQIRWWNLPLRNDWSINEIANYINPVLRGWYQYYGRFYKTALKWVWRNLNQYLCRWVMRKYKRYSRHKAKASSYLARIAIAKRELFYHWKLGYVLTV
;
A
#
# COMPACT_ATOMS: atom_id res chain seq x y z
N GLY A 1 7.49 -6.68 -6.45
CA GLY A 1 6.21 -7.22 -6.89
C GLY A 1 6.36 -8.18 -8.06
N TYR A 2 5.34 -8.99 -8.33
CA TYR A 2 5.28 -9.94 -9.46
C TYR A 2 6.41 -10.99 -9.50
N ARG A 3 7.00 -11.33 -8.36
CA ARG A 3 8.02 -12.38 -8.25
C ARG A 3 7.46 -13.56 -7.45
N VAL A 4 7.75 -14.78 -7.92
CA VAL A 4 7.32 -16.03 -7.28
C VAL A 4 7.82 -16.07 -5.82
N GLY A 5 6.97 -16.47 -4.88
CA GLY A 5 7.30 -16.59 -3.46
C GLY A 5 7.54 -15.27 -2.73
N LYS A 6 7.23 -14.11 -3.34
CA LYS A 6 7.34 -12.77 -2.72
C LYS A 6 5.99 -12.11 -2.60
N SER A 7 5.72 -11.54 -1.45
CA SER A 7 4.48 -10.82 -1.15
C SER A 7 4.73 -9.36 -0.74
N ALA A 8 3.66 -8.55 -0.73
CA ALA A 8 3.72 -7.19 -0.18
C ALA A 8 4.13 -7.21 1.31
N HIS A 9 3.64 -8.18 2.08
CA HIS A 9 4.01 -8.32 3.49
C HIS A 9 5.49 -8.61 3.71
N ASP A 10 6.14 -9.38 2.83
CA ASP A 10 7.59 -9.61 2.91
C ASP A 10 8.37 -8.31 2.68
N ALA A 11 7.95 -7.52 1.70
CA ALA A 11 8.55 -6.21 1.45
C ALA A 11 8.40 -5.27 2.65
N ILE A 12 7.20 -5.21 3.25
CA ILE A 12 6.93 -4.38 4.43
C ILE A 12 7.75 -4.86 5.64
N GLU A 13 7.85 -6.18 5.86
CA GLU A 13 8.62 -6.74 6.97
C GLU A 13 10.10 -6.46 6.85
N VAL A 14 10.68 -6.65 5.66
CA VAL A 14 12.07 -6.32 5.38
C VAL A 14 12.32 -4.82 5.58
N THR A 15 11.46 -3.96 5.04
CA THR A 15 11.55 -2.50 5.21
C THR A 15 11.48 -2.12 6.69
N ARG A 16 10.55 -2.70 7.45
CA ARG A 16 10.42 -2.45 8.89
C ARG A 16 11.70 -2.78 9.65
N LYS A 17 12.31 -3.96 9.39
CA LYS A 17 13.58 -4.37 10.02
C LYS A 17 14.71 -3.40 9.67
N ARG A 18 14.79 -2.99 8.40
CA ARG A 18 15.84 -2.07 7.92
C ARG A 18 15.69 -0.66 8.48
N CYS A 19 14.46 -0.14 8.63
CA CYS A 19 14.22 1.15 9.29
C CYS A 19 14.71 1.18 10.76
N TRP A 20 14.85 0.03 11.40
CA TRP A 20 15.45 -0.06 12.73
C TRP A 20 16.98 -0.08 12.68
N GLN A 21 17.55 -0.65 11.64
CA GLN A 21 19.01 -0.73 11.43
C GLN A 21 19.56 0.61 10.92
N TYR A 22 18.90 1.17 9.89
CA TYR A 22 19.33 2.38 9.20
C TYR A 22 18.50 3.61 9.61
N PRO A 23 19.14 4.75 9.90
CA PRO A 23 18.43 5.97 10.30
C PRO A 23 17.76 6.71 9.15
N TRP A 24 18.17 6.49 7.91
CA TRP A 24 17.70 7.21 6.75
C TRP A 24 17.13 6.30 5.68
N VAL A 25 16.07 6.75 5.04
CA VAL A 25 15.43 6.07 3.91
C VAL A 25 15.28 7.06 2.77
N VAL A 26 15.72 6.67 1.58
CA VAL A 26 15.37 7.33 0.32
C VAL A 26 14.16 6.62 -0.24
N GLU A 27 13.01 7.29 -0.24
CA GLU A 27 11.79 6.87 -0.93
C GLU A 27 11.81 7.48 -2.33
N PHE A 28 11.53 6.69 -3.37
CA PHE A 28 11.37 7.19 -4.72
C PHE A 28 10.16 6.58 -5.43
N ASP A 29 9.51 7.37 -6.24
CA ASP A 29 8.43 7.02 -7.14
C ASP A 29 8.80 7.49 -8.56
N ILE A 30 8.45 6.71 -9.58
CA ILE A 30 8.78 7.00 -10.97
C ILE A 30 7.55 7.61 -11.64
N LYS A 31 7.71 8.82 -12.17
CA LYS A 31 6.63 9.55 -12.83
C LYS A 31 6.22 8.87 -14.13
N GLY A 32 4.97 8.36 -14.17
CA GLY A 32 4.40 7.76 -15.38
C GLY A 32 5.25 6.61 -15.95
N LEU A 33 5.75 5.70 -15.11
CA LEU A 33 6.61 4.59 -15.54
C LEU A 33 6.06 3.89 -16.78
N PHE A 34 4.79 3.45 -16.74
CA PHE A 34 4.18 2.69 -17.81
C PHE A 34 4.10 3.44 -19.15
N ASP A 35 4.06 4.77 -19.13
CA ASP A 35 3.96 5.62 -20.32
C ASP A 35 5.34 6.00 -20.88
N ASN A 36 6.42 5.82 -20.10
CA ASN A 36 7.76 6.30 -20.45
C ASN A 36 8.80 5.19 -20.65
N ILE A 37 8.44 3.91 -20.55
CA ILE A 37 9.37 2.80 -20.80
C ILE A 37 9.90 2.88 -22.25
N ASP A 38 11.21 2.97 -22.42
CA ASP A 38 11.86 2.91 -23.72
C ASP A 38 11.73 1.50 -24.33
N HIS A 39 11.17 1.42 -25.54
CA HIS A 39 10.93 0.14 -26.22
C HIS A 39 12.22 -0.57 -26.61
N GLN A 40 13.27 0.16 -27.01
CA GLN A 40 14.54 -0.45 -27.44
C GLN A 40 15.27 -1.06 -26.25
N LEU A 41 15.33 -0.32 -25.12
CA LEU A 41 15.93 -0.82 -23.89
C LEU A 41 15.14 -2.02 -23.31
N LEU A 42 13.81 -1.96 -23.36
CA LEU A 42 12.96 -3.07 -22.92
C LEU A 42 13.17 -4.32 -23.78
N MET A 43 13.17 -4.18 -25.12
CA MET A 43 13.42 -5.30 -26.03
C MET A 43 14.83 -5.86 -25.88
N LYS A 44 15.83 -5.01 -25.63
CA LYS A 44 17.21 -5.43 -25.31
C LYS A 44 17.25 -6.27 -24.01
N ALA A 45 16.49 -5.86 -22.98
CA ALA A 45 16.37 -6.64 -21.75
C ALA A 45 15.64 -7.98 -21.99
N LEU A 46 14.56 -7.98 -22.78
CA LEU A 46 13.78 -9.17 -23.07
C LEU A 46 14.58 -10.22 -23.84
N ARG A 47 15.36 -9.82 -24.86
CA ARG A 47 16.23 -10.73 -25.64
C ARG A 47 17.29 -11.45 -24.80
N LYS A 48 17.64 -10.95 -23.61
CA LYS A 48 18.52 -11.68 -22.67
C LYS A 48 17.85 -12.88 -22.01
N HIS A 49 16.51 -12.92 -21.99
CA HIS A 49 15.73 -13.96 -21.32
C HIS A 49 14.90 -14.82 -22.27
N CYS A 50 14.73 -14.37 -23.49
CA CYS A 50 13.92 -15.03 -24.51
C CYS A 50 14.59 -14.98 -25.86
N SER A 51 14.83 -16.16 -26.47
CA SER A 51 15.36 -16.31 -27.82
C SER A 51 14.27 -16.66 -28.84
N THR A 52 13.01 -16.78 -28.43
CA THR A 52 11.90 -17.19 -29.29
C THR A 52 11.43 -16.02 -30.13
N GLU A 53 11.78 -15.99 -31.40
CA GLU A 53 11.55 -14.86 -32.32
C GLU A 53 10.08 -14.46 -32.46
N TRP A 54 9.15 -15.41 -32.54
CA TRP A 54 7.73 -15.09 -32.67
C TRP A 54 7.20 -14.38 -31.38
N LEU A 55 7.69 -14.78 -30.19
CA LEU A 55 7.30 -14.14 -28.94
C LEU A 55 7.83 -12.70 -28.86
N LEU A 56 9.09 -12.49 -29.25
CA LEU A 56 9.69 -11.16 -29.32
C LEU A 56 8.91 -10.26 -30.29
N LEU A 57 8.53 -10.80 -31.46
CA LEU A 57 7.71 -10.08 -32.45
C LEU A 57 6.35 -9.68 -31.89
N TYR A 58 5.67 -10.57 -31.16
CA TYR A 58 4.37 -10.25 -30.56
C TYR A 58 4.51 -9.19 -29.46
N VAL A 59 5.52 -9.28 -28.59
CA VAL A 59 5.75 -8.24 -27.57
C VAL A 59 6.01 -6.89 -28.22
N GLU A 60 6.84 -6.84 -29.28
CA GLU A 60 7.10 -5.59 -29.99
C GLU A 60 5.82 -5.00 -30.62
N ARG A 61 4.97 -5.84 -31.22
CA ARG A 61 3.67 -5.42 -31.75
C ARG A 61 2.75 -4.87 -30.64
N TRP A 62 2.67 -5.53 -29.50
CA TRP A 62 1.88 -5.05 -28.35
C TRP A 62 2.39 -3.71 -27.81
N LEU A 63 3.69 -3.50 -27.77
CA LEU A 63 4.27 -2.23 -27.34
C LEU A 63 3.92 -1.09 -28.32
N LYS A 64 3.85 -1.38 -29.62
CA LYS A 64 3.57 -0.41 -30.69
C LYS A 64 2.06 -0.23 -30.99
N VAL A 65 1.16 -0.90 -30.26
CA VAL A 65 -0.28 -0.72 -30.47
C VAL A 65 -0.65 0.73 -30.22
N SER A 66 -1.32 1.32 -31.23
CA SER A 66 -1.78 2.70 -31.19
C SER A 66 -2.82 2.94 -30.08
N ILE A 67 -2.84 4.14 -29.55
CA ILE A 67 -3.81 4.59 -28.56
C ILE A 67 -4.96 5.28 -29.30
N VAL A 68 -6.19 4.87 -29.02
CA VAL A 68 -7.38 5.61 -29.47
C VAL A 68 -7.76 6.59 -28.36
N MET A 69 -7.64 7.88 -28.63
CA MET A 69 -8.01 8.93 -27.71
C MET A 69 -9.53 9.09 -27.61
N THR A 70 -10.01 9.69 -26.54
CA THR A 70 -11.46 9.88 -26.28
C THR A 70 -12.20 10.60 -27.43
N GLY A 71 -11.49 11.36 -28.28
CA GLY A 71 -12.01 12.01 -29.50
C GLY A 71 -11.97 11.17 -30.77
N GLY A 72 -11.51 9.91 -30.70
CA GLY A 72 -11.37 9.03 -31.88
C GLY A 72 -10.05 9.18 -32.63
N GLU A 73 -9.18 10.09 -32.24
CA GLU A 73 -7.83 10.22 -32.82
C GLU A 73 -6.96 9.01 -32.47
N VAL A 74 -6.22 8.52 -33.47
CA VAL A 74 -5.30 7.39 -33.32
C VAL A 74 -3.87 7.91 -33.19
N GLN A 75 -3.29 7.78 -32.02
CA GLN A 75 -1.91 8.16 -31.74
C GLN A 75 -1.00 6.93 -31.76
N LYS A 76 0.09 6.98 -32.54
CA LYS A 76 1.14 5.94 -32.52
C LYS A 76 1.87 5.96 -31.18
N ARG A 77 2.14 4.76 -30.66
CA ARG A 77 2.92 4.59 -29.43
C ARG A 77 4.39 4.38 -29.79
N GLU A 78 5.25 5.27 -29.33
CA GLU A 78 6.71 5.17 -29.54
C GLU A 78 7.45 4.74 -28.26
N LYS A 79 6.82 4.90 -27.09
CA LYS A 79 7.32 4.50 -25.77
C LYS A 79 6.19 4.04 -24.87
N GLY A 80 6.53 3.40 -23.76
CA GLY A 80 5.58 2.94 -22.76
C GLY A 80 4.92 1.59 -23.10
N THR A 81 4.10 1.13 -22.18
CA THR A 81 3.33 -0.11 -22.29
C THR A 81 1.83 0.19 -22.15
N PRO A 82 0.94 -0.59 -22.81
CA PRO A 82 -0.50 -0.39 -22.67
C PRO A 82 -0.95 -0.49 -21.20
N GLN A 83 -1.61 0.56 -20.69
CA GLN A 83 -2.21 0.51 -19.35
C GLN A 83 -3.37 -0.49 -19.35
N GLY A 84 -3.43 -1.35 -18.31
CA GLY A 84 -4.41 -2.44 -18.25
C GLY A 84 -4.04 -3.70 -19.01
N GLY A 85 -2.94 -3.71 -19.75
CA GLY A 85 -2.41 -4.92 -20.41
C GLY A 85 -1.91 -5.94 -19.38
N VAL A 86 -2.30 -7.20 -19.50
CA VAL A 86 -1.94 -8.28 -18.56
C VAL A 86 -0.42 -8.45 -18.45
N ILE A 87 0.32 -8.26 -19.55
CA ILE A 87 1.79 -8.41 -19.59
C ILE A 87 2.54 -7.15 -19.15
N SER A 88 1.91 -5.98 -19.16
CA SER A 88 2.56 -4.69 -18.87
C SER A 88 3.29 -4.65 -17.52
N PRO A 89 2.74 -5.17 -16.41
CA PRO A 89 3.46 -5.22 -15.14
C PRO A 89 4.71 -6.10 -15.18
N LEU A 90 4.69 -7.22 -15.93
CA LEU A 90 5.84 -8.09 -16.09
C LEU A 90 6.96 -7.39 -16.88
N LEU A 91 6.61 -6.74 -17.98
CA LEU A 91 7.55 -6.00 -18.82
C LEU A 91 8.17 -4.80 -18.08
N ALA A 92 7.35 -4.04 -17.33
CA ALA A 92 7.83 -2.96 -16.49
C ALA A 92 8.78 -3.47 -15.39
N ASN A 93 8.46 -4.61 -14.78
CA ASN A 93 9.32 -5.21 -13.76
C ASN A 93 10.65 -5.73 -14.35
N LEU A 94 10.64 -6.28 -15.57
CA LEU A 94 11.85 -6.65 -16.30
C LEU A 94 12.70 -5.43 -16.65
N PHE A 95 12.08 -4.36 -17.14
CA PHE A 95 12.76 -3.11 -17.44
C PHE A 95 13.47 -2.54 -16.20
N LEU A 96 12.75 -2.40 -15.09
CA LEU A 96 13.29 -1.90 -13.83
C LEU A 96 14.33 -2.84 -13.21
N HIS A 97 14.30 -4.14 -13.51
CA HIS A 97 15.35 -5.05 -13.07
C HIS A 97 16.73 -4.63 -13.62
N TYR A 98 16.81 -4.20 -14.88
CA TYR A 98 18.06 -3.74 -15.47
C TYR A 98 18.35 -2.26 -15.18
N VAL A 99 17.31 -1.43 -15.20
CA VAL A 99 17.46 0.01 -14.99
C VAL A 99 17.85 0.33 -13.56
N PHE A 100 17.22 -0.35 -12.59
CA PHE A 100 17.40 -0.07 -11.17
C PHE A 100 18.09 -1.22 -10.42
N ASP A 101 17.53 -2.46 -10.38
CA ASP A 101 18.04 -3.50 -9.47
C ASP A 101 19.51 -3.82 -9.78
N LYS A 102 19.86 -4.11 -11.05
CA LYS A 102 21.23 -4.44 -11.45
C LYS A 102 22.17 -3.24 -11.38
N TRP A 103 21.66 -2.05 -11.62
CA TRP A 103 22.43 -0.83 -11.45
C TRP A 103 22.73 -0.58 -9.97
N ALA A 104 21.73 -0.70 -9.09
CA ALA A 104 21.93 -0.51 -7.65
C ALA A 104 22.90 -1.53 -7.04
N GLU A 105 22.84 -2.80 -7.48
CA GLU A 105 23.79 -3.84 -7.05
C GLU A 105 25.25 -3.48 -7.40
N ARG A 106 25.48 -2.82 -8.55
CA ARG A 106 26.80 -2.46 -9.04
C ARG A 106 27.29 -1.12 -8.50
N GLU A 107 26.46 -0.08 -8.58
CA GLU A 107 26.87 1.32 -8.29
C GLU A 107 26.67 1.73 -6.83
N LEU A 108 25.85 0.97 -6.09
CA LEU A 108 25.54 1.23 -4.68
C LEU A 108 25.90 0.01 -3.80
N PRO A 109 27.15 -0.45 -3.82
CA PRO A 109 27.56 -1.62 -3.04
C PRO A 109 27.31 -1.36 -1.54
N GLY A 110 26.74 -2.35 -0.85
CA GLY A 110 26.41 -2.25 0.58
C GLY A 110 25.10 -1.52 0.90
N ILE A 111 24.46 -0.87 -0.06
CA ILE A 111 23.17 -0.22 0.17
C ILE A 111 22.02 -1.24 0.09
N SER A 112 21.29 -1.35 1.18
CA SER A 112 20.09 -2.19 1.23
C SER A 112 18.91 -1.50 0.56
N PHE A 113 18.32 -2.12 -0.46
CA PHE A 113 17.12 -1.58 -1.13
C PHE A 113 15.94 -2.57 -1.12
N CYS A 114 14.74 -2.04 -1.26
CA CYS A 114 13.51 -2.80 -1.45
C CYS A 114 12.71 -2.15 -2.56
N ARG A 115 12.39 -2.89 -3.64
CA ARG A 115 11.52 -2.41 -4.72
C ARG A 115 10.29 -3.31 -4.87
N TYR A 116 9.13 -2.71 -4.96
CA TYR A 116 7.88 -3.38 -5.24
C TYR A 116 7.19 -2.69 -6.42
N ALA A 117 7.28 -3.28 -7.61
CA ALA A 117 6.91 -2.67 -8.90
C ALA A 117 7.71 -1.36 -9.12
N ASP A 118 7.04 -0.23 -9.15
CA ASP A 118 7.56 1.14 -9.31
C ASP A 118 7.99 1.80 -8.00
N ASP A 119 7.41 1.39 -6.87
CA ASP A 119 7.78 1.90 -5.55
C ASP A 119 9.14 1.37 -5.09
N GLY A 120 10.06 2.24 -4.71
CA GLY A 120 11.39 1.86 -4.25
C GLY A 120 11.85 2.59 -2.99
N LEU A 121 12.61 1.85 -2.17
CA LEU A 121 13.20 2.33 -0.92
C LEU A 121 14.66 1.91 -0.83
N LEU A 122 15.54 2.86 -0.46
CA LEU A 122 16.94 2.56 -0.15
C LEU A 122 17.23 2.99 1.29
N HIS A 123 17.97 2.18 2.03
CA HIS A 123 18.28 2.41 3.44
C HIS A 123 19.73 2.87 3.59
N CYS A 124 19.93 4.01 4.27
CA CYS A 124 21.19 4.72 4.36
C CYS A 124 21.60 4.94 5.82
N GLU A 125 22.91 5.01 6.06
CA GLU A 125 23.49 5.22 7.38
C GLU A 125 23.57 6.71 7.75
N SER A 126 23.66 7.61 6.76
CA SER A 126 23.81 9.05 6.98
C SER A 126 22.99 9.88 6.00
N LEU A 127 22.69 11.12 6.36
CA LEU A 127 22.01 12.08 5.49
C LEU A 127 22.81 12.38 4.21
N PRO A 128 24.13 12.67 4.27
CA PRO A 128 24.92 12.90 3.05
C PRO A 128 24.90 11.70 2.10
N GLN A 129 24.91 10.46 2.63
CA GLN A 129 24.79 9.27 1.82
C GLN A 129 23.42 9.20 1.12
N ALA A 130 22.33 9.53 1.83
CA ALA A 130 20.98 9.55 1.27
C ALA A 130 20.83 10.61 0.16
N GLU A 131 21.39 11.82 0.36
CA GLU A 131 21.39 12.90 -0.63
C GLU A 131 22.18 12.52 -1.89
N LYS A 132 23.36 11.93 -1.72
CA LYS A 132 24.16 11.41 -2.84
C LYS A 132 23.40 10.34 -3.63
N ILE A 133 22.78 9.38 -2.94
CA ILE A 133 22.01 8.31 -3.57
C ILE A 133 20.83 8.88 -4.35
N LEU A 134 20.09 9.84 -3.79
CA LEU A 134 18.96 10.46 -4.49
C LEU A 134 19.40 11.16 -5.77
N SER A 135 20.53 11.87 -5.74
CA SER A 135 21.13 12.50 -6.93
C SER A 135 21.56 11.46 -7.98
N MET A 136 22.20 10.36 -7.55
CA MET A 136 22.60 9.27 -8.45
C MET A 136 21.38 8.58 -9.09
N LEU A 137 20.29 8.40 -8.33
CA LEU A 137 19.02 7.85 -8.86
C LEU A 137 18.40 8.77 -9.91
N ASP A 138 18.35 10.07 -9.65
CA ASP A 138 17.81 11.06 -10.58
C ASP A 138 18.58 11.04 -11.90
N HIS A 139 19.92 11.06 -11.82
CA HIS A 139 20.78 10.94 -12.99
C HIS A 139 20.50 9.63 -13.75
N ARG A 140 20.48 8.49 -13.06
CA ARG A 140 20.27 7.18 -13.65
C ARG A 140 18.93 7.06 -14.35
N PHE A 141 17.85 7.55 -13.77
CA PHE A 141 16.55 7.49 -14.41
C PHE A 141 16.47 8.39 -15.65
N LYS A 142 17.08 9.57 -15.61
CA LYS A 142 17.18 10.46 -16.78
C LYS A 142 17.94 9.84 -17.95
N GLU A 143 19.00 9.07 -17.70
CA GLU A 143 19.75 8.33 -18.73
C GLU A 143 18.88 7.36 -19.54
N VAL A 144 17.81 6.85 -18.93
CA VAL A 144 16.91 5.86 -19.55
C VAL A 144 15.54 6.45 -19.92
N GLY A 145 15.43 7.79 -19.93
CA GLY A 145 14.21 8.50 -20.31
C GLY A 145 13.11 8.47 -19.26
N LEU A 146 13.44 8.14 -17.99
CA LEU A 146 12.52 8.20 -16.85
C LEU A 146 12.77 9.46 -16.01
N GLU A 147 11.77 9.81 -15.21
CA GLU A 147 11.82 10.95 -14.29
C GLU A 147 11.37 10.51 -12.88
N ILE A 148 12.10 10.93 -11.85
CA ILE A 148 11.68 10.78 -10.46
C ILE A 148 10.55 11.77 -10.17
N HIS A 149 9.48 11.31 -9.51
CA HIS A 149 8.38 12.17 -9.12
C HIS A 149 8.83 13.10 -7.96
N PRO A 150 8.90 14.43 -8.18
CA PRO A 150 9.50 15.35 -7.20
C PRO A 150 8.74 15.39 -5.86
N ASP A 151 7.40 15.32 -5.90
CA ASP A 151 6.56 15.42 -4.70
C ASP A 151 6.40 14.10 -3.94
N LYS A 152 6.84 12.98 -4.51
CA LYS A 152 6.72 11.65 -3.90
C LYS A 152 8.06 11.02 -3.57
N SER A 153 9.15 11.63 -3.99
CA SER A 153 10.50 11.11 -3.70
C SER A 153 11.14 11.96 -2.62
N HIS A 154 11.47 11.32 -1.51
CA HIS A 154 11.90 12.03 -0.31
C HIS A 154 13.00 11.29 0.44
N ILE A 155 13.81 12.05 1.19
CA ILE A 155 14.66 11.53 2.24
C ILE A 155 13.86 11.57 3.55
N VAL A 156 13.78 10.44 4.24
CA VAL A 156 13.01 10.28 5.47
C VAL A 156 13.91 9.83 6.60
N TYR A 157 13.75 10.45 7.77
CA TYR A 157 14.46 10.07 8.98
C TYR A 157 13.61 9.10 9.83
N CYS A 158 14.15 7.90 10.08
CA CYS A 158 13.52 6.87 10.89
C CYS A 158 13.66 7.15 12.39
N LYS A 159 12.92 8.14 12.89
CA LYS A 159 12.97 8.61 14.27
C LYS A 159 12.39 7.58 15.24
N HIS A 160 13.14 7.25 16.29
CA HIS A 160 12.69 6.44 17.43
C HIS A 160 13.40 6.84 18.73
N ALA A 161 13.13 6.17 19.86
CA ALA A 161 13.62 6.55 21.19
C ALA A 161 15.14 6.81 21.27
N LYS A 162 15.95 6.06 20.50
CA LYS A 162 17.42 6.20 20.46
C LYS A 162 17.93 7.13 19.35
N ARG A 163 17.04 7.73 18.54
CA ARG A 163 17.38 8.55 17.37
C ARG A 163 16.54 9.82 17.41
N GLN A 164 17.14 10.94 17.79
CA GLN A 164 16.43 12.19 18.11
C GLN A 164 16.84 13.40 17.28
N VAL A 165 17.50 13.19 16.13
CA VAL A 165 17.85 14.29 15.23
C VAL A 165 16.57 15.00 14.77
N LYS A 166 16.59 16.34 14.74
CA LYS A 166 15.51 17.13 14.14
C LYS A 166 15.58 17.03 12.63
N PHE A 167 14.58 16.44 12.02
CA PHE A 167 14.41 16.39 10.58
C PHE A 167 12.92 16.54 10.25
N ASN A 168 12.62 17.26 9.18
CA ASN A 168 11.23 17.62 8.86
C ASN A 168 10.39 16.42 8.41
N LYS A 169 10.97 15.53 7.60
CA LYS A 169 10.28 14.35 7.08
C LYS A 169 10.62 13.12 7.91
N THR A 170 9.67 12.65 8.71
CA THR A 170 9.83 11.47 9.59
C THR A 170 8.80 10.37 9.30
N SER A 171 8.21 10.39 8.13
CA SER A 171 7.23 9.37 7.70
C SER A 171 7.23 9.19 6.20
N PHE A 172 6.93 7.98 5.75
CA PHE A 172 6.68 7.65 4.35
C PHE A 172 5.56 6.60 4.26
N THR A 173 4.98 6.47 3.06
CA THR A 173 3.95 5.46 2.78
C THR A 173 4.50 4.44 1.80
N PHE A 174 4.41 3.16 2.14
CA PHE A 174 4.82 2.07 1.27
C PHE A 174 3.78 0.95 1.28
N LEU A 175 3.27 0.57 0.12
CA LEU A 175 2.27 -0.48 -0.07
C LEU A 175 1.02 -0.33 0.82
N GLY A 176 0.53 0.91 0.97
CA GLY A 176 -0.64 1.21 1.80
C GLY A 176 -0.39 1.24 3.31
N PHE A 177 0.88 1.20 3.72
CA PHE A 177 1.29 1.34 5.13
C PHE A 177 2.07 2.63 5.34
N ASP A 178 1.72 3.38 6.38
CA ASP A 178 2.52 4.50 6.86
C ASP A 178 3.58 4.01 7.82
N PHE A 179 4.81 4.25 7.48
CA PHE A 179 5.98 4.09 8.33
C PHE A 179 6.24 5.41 9.04
N ARG A 180 6.07 5.45 10.35
CA ARG A 180 6.24 6.68 11.15
C ARG A 180 6.55 6.37 12.61
N PRO A 181 7.03 7.37 13.38
CA PRO A 181 7.14 7.23 14.83
C PRO A 181 5.77 6.96 15.47
N ARG A 182 5.69 5.93 16.33
CA ARG A 182 4.49 5.53 17.06
C ARG A 182 4.82 5.18 18.50
N GLU A 183 3.98 5.54 19.44
CA GLU A 183 4.09 5.03 20.79
C GLU A 183 3.82 3.52 20.83
N SER A 184 4.71 2.79 21.47
CA SER A 184 4.62 1.36 21.73
C SER A 184 4.83 1.10 23.22
N LYS A 185 4.36 -0.06 23.71
CA LYS A 185 4.64 -0.52 25.08
C LYS A 185 5.54 -1.75 25.00
N ASN A 186 6.55 -1.80 25.86
CA ASN A 186 7.36 -3.00 26.03
C ASN A 186 6.65 -4.04 26.92
N SER A 187 7.25 -5.19 27.14
CA SER A 187 6.71 -6.26 28.00
C SER A 187 6.50 -5.83 29.46
N LYS A 188 7.22 -4.80 29.92
CA LYS A 188 7.11 -4.21 31.27
C LYS A 188 6.04 -3.12 31.34
N GLY A 189 5.35 -2.81 30.21
CA GLY A 189 4.33 -1.75 30.15
C GLY A 189 4.87 -0.33 29.95
N GLU A 190 6.19 -0.15 29.84
CA GLU A 190 6.82 1.16 29.64
C GLU A 190 6.56 1.63 28.20
N ARG A 191 6.24 2.91 28.06
CA ARG A 191 6.02 3.54 26.74
C ARG A 191 7.35 3.96 26.11
N TYR A 192 7.52 3.67 24.86
CA TYR A 192 8.67 4.14 24.08
C TYR A 192 8.26 4.50 22.65
N LEU A 193 9.02 5.40 22.04
CA LEU A 193 8.83 5.79 20.66
C LEU A 193 9.48 4.73 19.75
N ASN A 194 8.68 4.18 18.83
CA ASN A 194 9.08 3.17 17.88
C ASN A 194 8.79 3.65 16.46
N PHE A 195 9.64 3.31 15.49
CA PHE A 195 9.36 3.55 14.07
C PHE A 195 8.71 2.28 13.49
N SER A 196 7.41 2.35 13.17
CA SER A 196 6.66 1.15 12.79
C SER A 196 5.65 1.40 11.67
N ALA A 197 5.33 0.32 10.93
CA ALA A 197 4.34 0.30 9.86
C ALA A 197 2.92 0.08 10.43
N GLY A 198 1.95 0.86 9.97
CA GLY A 198 0.52 0.65 10.25
C GLY A 198 -0.30 1.06 9.03
N ALA A 199 -1.57 0.66 8.95
CA ALA A 199 -2.43 1.08 7.84
C ALA A 199 -2.33 2.58 7.62
N SER A 200 -2.15 2.99 6.36
CA SER A 200 -2.00 4.40 6.00
C SER A 200 -3.29 5.19 6.23
N ASP A 201 -3.17 6.49 6.40
CA ASP A 201 -4.33 7.36 6.59
C ASP A 201 -5.24 7.34 5.35
N VAL A 202 -4.66 7.17 4.14
CA VAL A 202 -5.39 6.97 2.88
C VAL A 202 -6.17 5.65 2.94
N ALA A 203 -5.52 4.54 3.25
CA ALA A 203 -6.17 3.23 3.36
C ALA A 203 -7.32 3.24 4.39
N ILE A 204 -7.14 3.90 5.54
CA ILE A 204 -8.19 4.06 6.55
C ILE A 204 -9.36 4.89 6.01
N LYS A 205 -9.07 5.95 5.24
CA LYS A 205 -10.11 6.78 4.59
C LYS A 205 -10.90 5.97 3.58
N ASP A 206 -10.24 5.15 2.77
CA ASP A 206 -10.87 4.30 1.76
C ASP A 206 -11.74 3.22 2.40
N MET A 207 -11.25 2.55 3.46
CA MET A 207 -12.08 1.59 4.23
C MET A 207 -13.34 2.25 4.79
N LYS A 208 -13.25 3.48 5.33
CA LYS A 208 -14.41 4.23 5.81
C LYS A 208 -15.35 4.65 4.67
N ALA A 209 -14.81 4.99 3.50
CA ALA A 209 -15.59 5.28 2.30
C ALA A 209 -16.35 4.04 1.84
N GLN A 210 -15.70 2.89 1.83
CA GLN A 210 -16.33 1.59 1.51
C GLN A 210 -17.46 1.25 2.51
N ILE A 211 -17.26 1.46 3.82
CA ILE A 211 -18.33 1.27 4.83
C ILE A 211 -19.51 2.18 4.55
N ARG A 212 -19.28 3.42 4.14
CA ARG A 212 -20.33 4.37 3.74
C ARG A 212 -21.07 3.89 2.49
N TRP A 213 -20.33 3.42 1.48
CA TRP A 213 -20.87 2.92 0.23
C TRP A 213 -21.78 1.70 0.41
N TRP A 214 -21.53 0.82 1.38
CA TRP A 214 -22.42 -0.30 1.71
C TRP A 214 -23.83 0.15 2.07
N ASN A 215 -23.98 1.39 2.50
CA ASN A 215 -25.26 2.02 2.83
C ASN A 215 -26.14 1.18 3.78
N LEU A 216 -25.51 0.54 4.77
CA LEU A 216 -26.16 -0.39 5.72
C LEU A 216 -27.43 0.20 6.34
N PRO A 217 -27.51 1.49 6.74
CA PRO A 217 -28.72 2.04 7.32
C PRO A 217 -29.97 1.97 6.43
N LEU A 218 -29.83 1.86 5.12
CA LEU A 218 -30.95 1.75 4.19
C LEU A 218 -31.36 0.30 3.86
N ARG A 219 -30.59 -0.69 4.30
CA ARG A 219 -30.88 -2.10 4.08
C ARG A 219 -31.78 -2.66 5.20
N ASN A 220 -32.98 -2.11 5.33
CA ASN A 220 -33.93 -2.49 6.38
C ASN A 220 -34.56 -3.86 6.13
N ASP A 221 -34.56 -4.33 4.89
CA ASP A 221 -34.95 -5.67 4.45
C ASP A 221 -33.99 -6.74 4.96
N TRP A 222 -32.72 -6.45 5.11
CA TRP A 222 -31.70 -7.42 5.53
C TRP A 222 -31.78 -7.75 7.02
N SER A 223 -31.52 -9.01 7.36
CA SER A 223 -31.24 -9.47 8.72
C SER A 223 -29.79 -9.12 9.10
N ILE A 224 -29.47 -9.20 10.39
CA ILE A 224 -28.11 -8.98 10.86
C ILE A 224 -27.13 -10.05 10.33
N ASN A 225 -27.61 -11.28 10.09
CA ASN A 225 -26.84 -12.37 9.52
C ASN A 225 -26.48 -12.11 8.04
N GLU A 226 -27.43 -11.60 7.27
CA GLU A 226 -27.19 -11.24 5.85
C GLU A 226 -26.15 -10.11 5.76
N ILE A 227 -26.26 -9.09 6.61
CA ILE A 227 -25.24 -8.04 6.70
C ILE A 227 -23.87 -8.65 7.03
N ALA A 228 -23.80 -9.52 8.03
CA ALA A 228 -22.56 -10.16 8.43
C ALA A 228 -21.94 -10.97 7.29
N ASN A 229 -22.73 -11.78 6.60
CA ASN A 229 -22.29 -12.59 5.47
C ASN A 229 -21.73 -11.71 4.33
N TYR A 230 -22.39 -10.58 4.07
CA TYR A 230 -21.99 -9.65 3.01
C TYR A 230 -20.66 -8.93 3.30
N ILE A 231 -20.45 -8.44 4.55
CA ILE A 231 -19.28 -7.61 4.86
C ILE A 231 -18.09 -8.39 5.40
N ASN A 232 -18.29 -9.54 6.06
CA ASN A 232 -17.20 -10.29 6.71
C ASN A 232 -16.04 -10.68 5.79
N PRO A 233 -16.24 -11.08 4.52
CA PRO A 233 -15.12 -11.36 3.62
C PRO A 233 -14.18 -10.15 3.47
N VAL A 234 -14.74 -8.95 3.33
CA VAL A 234 -14.00 -7.70 3.20
C VAL A 234 -13.29 -7.34 4.51
N LEU A 235 -13.99 -7.45 5.66
CA LEU A 235 -13.39 -7.18 6.99
C LEU A 235 -12.21 -8.11 7.27
N ARG A 236 -12.31 -9.38 6.88
CA ARG A 236 -11.23 -10.37 6.99
C ARG A 236 -10.04 -9.97 6.13
N GLY A 237 -10.28 -9.58 4.87
CA GLY A 237 -9.25 -9.10 3.97
C GLY A 237 -8.50 -7.89 4.54
N TRP A 238 -9.23 -6.87 5.02
CA TRP A 238 -8.61 -5.69 5.65
C TRP A 238 -7.76 -6.05 6.88
N TYR A 239 -8.26 -6.93 7.75
CA TYR A 239 -7.51 -7.32 8.93
C TYR A 239 -6.28 -8.18 8.58
N GLN A 240 -6.41 -9.12 7.64
CA GLN A 240 -5.29 -9.95 7.21
C GLN A 240 -4.18 -9.12 6.56
N TYR A 241 -4.56 -8.10 5.77
CA TYR A 241 -3.57 -7.25 5.12
C TYR A 241 -3.00 -6.21 6.10
N TYR A 242 -3.82 -5.34 6.67
CA TYR A 242 -3.37 -4.19 7.44
C TYR A 242 -3.14 -4.47 8.94
N GLY A 243 -3.74 -5.52 9.48
CA GLY A 243 -3.63 -5.86 10.91
C GLY A 243 -2.34 -6.58 11.30
N ARG A 244 -1.51 -7.00 10.33
CA ARG A 244 -0.33 -7.82 10.60
C ARG A 244 0.72 -7.11 11.46
N PHE A 245 0.98 -5.85 11.21
CA PHE A 245 2.08 -5.10 11.85
C PHE A 245 1.62 -4.17 12.98
N TYR A 246 0.46 -3.53 12.85
CA TYR A 246 -0.07 -2.60 13.84
C TYR A 246 -1.60 -2.63 13.89
N LYS A 247 -2.15 -3.59 14.63
CA LYS A 247 -3.60 -3.84 14.72
C LYS A 247 -4.41 -2.63 15.18
N THR A 248 -3.81 -1.79 16.06
CA THR A 248 -4.47 -0.62 16.63
C THR A 248 -4.85 0.43 15.58
N ALA A 249 -4.15 0.49 14.43
CA ALA A 249 -4.50 1.40 13.34
C ALA A 249 -5.93 1.20 12.82
N LEU A 250 -6.44 -0.03 12.85
CA LEU A 250 -7.79 -0.37 12.37
C LEU A 250 -8.91 -0.05 13.39
N LYS A 251 -8.57 0.32 14.63
CA LYS A 251 -9.56 0.59 15.69
C LYS A 251 -10.63 1.61 15.26
N TRP A 252 -10.23 2.65 14.53
CA TRP A 252 -11.14 3.69 14.07
C TRP A 252 -12.05 3.23 12.93
N VAL A 253 -11.60 2.27 12.11
CA VAL A 253 -12.42 1.65 11.07
C VAL A 253 -13.51 0.80 11.72
N TRP A 254 -13.16 -0.03 12.71
CA TRP A 254 -14.11 -0.87 13.43
C TRP A 254 -15.14 -0.04 14.24
N ARG A 255 -14.69 1.05 14.85
CA ARG A 255 -15.62 1.99 15.52
C ARG A 255 -16.59 2.63 14.53
N ASN A 256 -16.12 3.01 13.37
CA ASN A 256 -16.97 3.58 12.31
C ASN A 256 -18.00 2.55 11.83
N LEU A 257 -17.59 1.31 11.58
CA LEU A 257 -18.51 0.22 11.21
C LEU A 257 -19.59 0.00 12.27
N ASN A 258 -19.22 -0.09 13.54
CA ASN A 258 -20.17 -0.23 14.63
C ASN A 258 -21.19 0.93 14.69
N GLN A 259 -20.78 2.16 14.35
CA GLN A 259 -21.71 3.29 14.25
C GLN A 259 -22.73 3.11 13.11
N TYR A 260 -22.30 2.55 11.96
CA TYR A 260 -23.21 2.24 10.86
C TYR A 260 -24.18 1.12 11.19
N LEU A 261 -23.73 0.06 11.87
CA LEU A 261 -24.59 -0.99 12.41
C LEU A 261 -25.61 -0.44 13.41
N CYS A 262 -25.20 0.47 14.30
CA CYS A 262 -26.11 1.13 15.22
C CYS A 262 -27.18 1.96 14.49
N ARG A 263 -26.81 2.71 13.45
CA ARG A 263 -27.76 3.45 12.60
C ARG A 263 -28.74 2.51 11.89
N TRP A 264 -28.27 1.34 11.43
CA TRP A 264 -29.11 0.32 10.84
C TRP A 264 -30.14 -0.20 11.84
N VAL A 265 -29.75 -0.54 13.08
CA VAL A 265 -30.68 -0.96 14.14
C VAL A 265 -31.74 0.11 14.42
N MET A 266 -31.33 1.37 14.49
CA MET A 266 -32.24 2.50 14.73
C MET A 266 -33.28 2.67 13.61
N ARG A 267 -32.95 2.33 12.37
CA ARG A 267 -33.88 2.39 11.24
C ARG A 267 -34.74 1.13 11.09
N LYS A 268 -34.17 -0.04 11.33
CA LYS A 268 -34.89 -1.31 11.21
C LYS A 268 -35.95 -1.49 12.29
N TYR A 269 -35.66 -1.12 13.53
CA TYR A 269 -36.54 -1.38 14.69
C TYR A 269 -37.09 -0.07 15.26
N LYS A 270 -38.41 0.14 15.14
CA LYS A 270 -39.12 1.34 15.64
C LYS A 270 -38.82 1.65 17.10
N ARG A 271 -38.72 0.65 17.99
CA ARG A 271 -38.40 0.79 19.42
C ARG A 271 -37.03 1.44 19.72
N TYR A 272 -36.10 1.43 18.73
CA TYR A 272 -34.78 2.05 18.86
C TYR A 272 -34.66 3.36 18.05
N SER A 273 -35.70 3.76 17.33
CA SER A 273 -35.71 5.00 16.57
C SER A 273 -35.39 6.18 17.49
N ARG A 274 -34.43 7.02 17.07
CA ARG A 274 -33.93 8.19 17.84
C ARG A 274 -33.23 7.86 19.19
N HIS A 275 -33.06 6.57 19.56
CA HIS A 275 -32.42 6.14 20.82
C HIS A 275 -31.09 5.43 20.56
N LYS A 276 -30.04 6.18 20.21
CA LYS A 276 -28.70 5.66 19.87
C LYS A 276 -28.13 4.78 21.00
N ALA A 277 -28.25 5.18 22.26
CA ALA A 277 -27.75 4.41 23.40
C ALA A 277 -28.43 3.04 23.49
N LYS A 278 -29.78 2.99 23.37
CA LYS A 278 -30.54 1.72 23.39
C LYS A 278 -30.17 0.80 22.19
N ALA A 279 -29.95 1.39 21.01
CA ALA A 279 -29.49 0.64 19.82
C ALA A 279 -28.07 0.10 20.03
N SER A 280 -27.16 0.87 20.62
CA SER A 280 -25.82 0.43 20.97
C SER A 280 -25.82 -0.72 21.97
N SER A 281 -26.62 -0.61 23.06
CA SER A 281 -26.77 -1.67 24.06
C SER A 281 -27.40 -2.95 23.48
N TYR A 282 -28.33 -2.82 22.50
CA TYR A 282 -28.87 -3.98 21.78
C TYR A 282 -27.80 -4.70 20.97
N LEU A 283 -26.98 -3.97 20.21
CA LEU A 283 -25.86 -4.56 19.44
C LEU A 283 -24.79 -5.16 20.37
N ALA A 284 -24.49 -4.52 21.50
CA ALA A 284 -23.54 -5.03 22.48
C ALA A 284 -24.00 -6.39 23.04
N ARG A 285 -25.30 -6.54 23.37
CA ARG A 285 -25.85 -7.84 23.79
C ARG A 285 -25.74 -8.92 22.71
N ILE A 286 -26.03 -8.57 21.45
CA ILE A 286 -25.84 -9.52 20.33
C ILE A 286 -24.35 -9.88 20.21
N ALA A 287 -23.44 -8.92 20.32
CA ALA A 287 -22.01 -9.17 20.21
C ALA A 287 -21.46 -10.05 21.34
N ILE A 288 -22.05 -10.00 22.53
CA ILE A 288 -21.73 -10.92 23.64
C ILE A 288 -22.25 -12.32 23.32
N ALA A 289 -23.52 -12.45 22.90
CA ALA A 289 -24.16 -13.73 22.64
C ALA A 289 -23.63 -14.42 21.36
N LYS A 290 -23.24 -13.65 20.33
CA LYS A 290 -22.80 -14.13 19.02
C LYS A 290 -21.50 -13.43 18.60
N ARG A 291 -20.42 -13.65 19.35
CA ARG A 291 -19.13 -12.99 19.14
C ARG A 291 -18.52 -13.25 17.75
N GLU A 292 -18.82 -14.41 17.17
CA GLU A 292 -18.36 -14.82 15.84
C GLU A 292 -19.17 -14.20 14.68
N LEU A 293 -20.29 -13.50 14.96
CA LEU A 293 -21.18 -13.00 13.92
C LEU A 293 -20.48 -12.02 12.99
N PHE A 294 -19.78 -11.04 13.54
CA PHE A 294 -18.94 -10.13 12.77
C PHE A 294 -17.48 -10.36 13.04
N TYR A 295 -16.67 -10.37 12.00
CA TYR A 295 -15.23 -10.63 12.11
C TYR A 295 -14.52 -9.68 13.10
N HIS A 296 -14.85 -8.40 13.09
CA HIS A 296 -14.27 -7.43 14.02
C HIS A 296 -14.73 -7.62 15.48
N TRP A 297 -15.91 -8.19 15.72
CA TRP A 297 -16.37 -8.56 17.08
C TRP A 297 -15.57 -9.74 17.63
N LYS A 298 -15.30 -10.74 16.79
CA LYS A 298 -14.40 -11.86 17.11
C LYS A 298 -13.02 -11.35 17.59
N LEU A 299 -12.53 -10.27 17.00
CA LEU A 299 -11.26 -9.64 17.37
C LEU A 299 -11.36 -8.75 18.64
N GLY A 300 -12.52 -8.64 19.27
CA GLY A 300 -12.74 -7.84 20.48
C GLY A 300 -13.14 -6.38 20.24
N TYR A 301 -13.39 -5.96 18.99
CA TYR A 301 -13.83 -4.59 18.68
C TYR A 301 -15.35 -4.48 18.75
N VAL A 302 -15.90 -4.76 19.93
CA VAL A 302 -17.34 -4.65 20.22
C VAL A 302 -17.71 -3.24 20.68
N LEU A 303 -19.02 -2.94 20.70
CA LEU A 303 -19.55 -1.74 21.32
C LEU A 303 -19.44 -1.89 22.85
N THR A 304 -18.85 -0.92 23.51
CA THR A 304 -18.91 -0.78 24.96
C THR A 304 -20.24 -0.11 25.33
N VAL A 305 -20.95 -0.66 26.29
CA VAL A 305 -22.18 -0.10 26.86
C VAL A 305 -21.84 1.17 27.63
#